data_b0d330b7f59055ec3cc73ce789727b4a
#
_entry.id   b0d330b7f59055ec3cc73ce789727b4a
#
_cell.length_a   1.000
_cell.length_b   1.000
_cell.length_c   1.000
_cell.angle_alpha   90.00
_cell.angle_beta   90.00
_cell.angle_gamma   90.00
#
_symmetry.space_group_name_H-M   'P 1'
#
loop_
_entity.id
_entity.type
_entity.pdbx_description
1 polymer ?
#
loop_
_entity_poly.entity_id
_entity_poly.type
_entity_poly.pdbx_seq_one_letter_code
_entity_poly.pdbx_strand_id
1 'polypeptide(L)'
;MEYLIGERNLARNTQHSYRDAVRLLVVFTAAKARKKVDELLISDVDADQLRTFLQHIEEKRKCSISSRNQRLAAIHALAGFIAERCPEYLDWCAQLRTVKAKRSAPMPVCYLEKPEIDALLDAPSSATKLGCRDRALLLFMYNSGARADEAAKVCIEDLSLHSGADGTLSSVCLHGKGGKVRVCPLWTSTTNILNNLIAGRNDKERVFLNRCSQPLTRFGIHEIVTRYARAAMNRVPEMRNKRIGPHTIRHYLPFLTMSSDFAGC
;
A
#
# COMPACT_ATOMS: atom_id res chain seq x y z
N MET A 1 -12.43 -6.41 -19.04
CA MET A 1 -11.03 -6.21 -18.63
C MET A 1 -10.24 -5.40 -19.63
N GLU A 2 -10.41 -5.62 -20.93
CA GLU A 2 -9.74 -4.86 -22.01
C GLU A 2 -9.89 -3.35 -21.88
N TYR A 3 -11.10 -2.85 -21.59
CA TYR A 3 -11.34 -1.43 -21.35
C TYR A 3 -10.48 -0.85 -20.20
N LEU A 4 -10.40 -1.55 -19.05
CA LEU A 4 -9.64 -1.05 -17.90
C LEU A 4 -8.13 -1.02 -18.17
N ILE A 5 -7.65 -1.87 -19.07
CA ILE A 5 -6.26 -1.98 -19.47
C ILE A 5 -5.97 -1.07 -20.66
N GLY A 6 -6.69 -1.26 -21.76
CA GLY A 6 -6.40 -0.63 -23.05
C GLY A 6 -6.75 0.84 -23.08
N GLU A 7 -7.95 1.22 -22.59
CA GLU A 7 -8.42 2.61 -22.70
C GLU A 7 -8.11 3.45 -21.46
N ARG A 8 -8.20 2.87 -20.24
CA ARG A 8 -8.05 3.60 -18.99
C ARG A 8 -6.67 3.45 -18.35
N ASN A 9 -5.82 2.55 -18.86
CA ASN A 9 -4.48 2.24 -18.30
C ASN A 9 -4.45 2.18 -16.77
N LEU A 10 -5.49 1.54 -16.18
CA LEU A 10 -5.59 1.46 -14.73
C LEU A 10 -4.54 0.52 -14.16
N ALA A 11 -3.96 0.90 -13.05
CA ALA A 11 -3.00 0.07 -12.33
C ALA A 11 -3.60 -1.31 -12.00
N ARG A 12 -2.80 -2.38 -12.11
CA ARG A 12 -3.21 -3.77 -11.92
C ARG A 12 -4.01 -4.01 -10.63
N ASN A 13 -3.61 -3.37 -9.53
CA ASN A 13 -4.33 -3.46 -8.26
C ASN A 13 -5.75 -2.85 -8.33
N THR A 14 -5.93 -1.77 -9.10
CA THR A 14 -7.26 -1.18 -9.33
C THR A 14 -8.13 -2.10 -10.16
N GLN A 15 -7.57 -2.71 -11.22
CA GLN A 15 -8.26 -3.70 -12.05
C GLN A 15 -8.74 -4.89 -11.20
N HIS A 16 -7.87 -5.45 -10.34
CA HIS A 16 -8.24 -6.54 -9.41
C HIS A 16 -9.36 -6.11 -8.45
N SER A 17 -9.25 -4.91 -7.89
CA SER A 17 -10.26 -4.38 -6.97
C SER A 17 -11.63 -4.21 -7.65
N TYR A 18 -11.65 -3.73 -8.90
CA TYR A 18 -12.88 -3.56 -9.67
C TYR A 18 -13.49 -4.92 -10.02
N ARG A 19 -12.67 -5.85 -10.54
CA ARG A 19 -13.12 -7.23 -10.81
C ARG A 19 -13.75 -7.88 -9.58
N ASP A 20 -13.08 -7.78 -8.45
CA ASP A 20 -13.53 -8.42 -7.22
C ASP A 20 -14.83 -7.78 -6.68
N ALA A 21 -14.99 -6.44 -6.84
CA ALA A 21 -16.23 -5.76 -6.48
C ALA A 21 -17.41 -6.22 -7.34
N VAL A 22 -17.24 -6.30 -8.66
CA VAL A 22 -18.28 -6.76 -9.60
C VAL A 22 -18.59 -8.22 -9.35
N ARG A 23 -17.59 -9.09 -9.18
CA ARG A 23 -17.78 -10.51 -8.87
C ARG A 23 -18.62 -10.70 -7.60
N LEU A 24 -18.35 -9.94 -6.55
CA LEU A 24 -19.11 -10.02 -5.31
C LEU A 24 -20.58 -9.60 -5.50
N LEU A 25 -20.82 -8.53 -6.27
CA LEU A 25 -22.17 -8.07 -6.58
C LEU A 25 -22.93 -9.15 -7.36
N VAL A 26 -22.34 -9.68 -8.43
CA VAL A 26 -22.96 -10.69 -9.29
C VAL A 26 -23.34 -11.95 -8.50
N VAL A 27 -22.41 -12.48 -7.68
CA VAL A 27 -22.66 -13.66 -6.84
C VAL A 27 -23.77 -13.38 -5.81
N PHE A 28 -23.78 -12.21 -5.20
CA PHE A 28 -24.83 -11.81 -4.26
C PHE A 28 -26.20 -11.72 -4.93
N THR A 29 -26.27 -11.08 -6.12
CA THR A 29 -27.51 -10.93 -6.88
C THR A 29 -28.05 -12.29 -7.32
N ALA A 30 -27.20 -13.18 -7.84
CA ALA A 30 -27.57 -14.54 -8.25
C ALA A 30 -28.20 -15.32 -7.09
N ALA A 31 -27.54 -15.30 -5.93
CA ALA A 31 -28.05 -15.97 -4.73
C ALA A 31 -29.40 -15.41 -4.27
N LYS A 32 -29.59 -14.08 -4.31
CA LYS A 32 -30.84 -13.44 -3.92
C LYS A 32 -31.98 -13.67 -4.92
N ALA A 33 -31.67 -13.64 -6.23
CA ALA A 33 -32.64 -13.91 -7.30
C ALA A 33 -32.93 -15.41 -7.50
N ARG A 34 -32.17 -16.30 -6.82
CA ARG A 34 -32.23 -17.76 -7.02
C ARG A 34 -32.00 -18.18 -8.47
N LYS A 35 -31.10 -17.45 -9.15
CA LYS A 35 -30.68 -17.68 -10.52
C LYS A 35 -29.21 -18.13 -10.56
N LYS A 36 -28.80 -18.78 -11.64
CA LYS A 36 -27.38 -18.96 -11.92
C LYS A 36 -26.77 -17.63 -12.37
N VAL A 37 -25.46 -17.51 -12.25
CA VAL A 37 -24.73 -16.27 -12.61
C VAL A 37 -24.88 -15.93 -14.10
N ASP A 38 -24.91 -16.93 -14.96
CA ASP A 38 -25.08 -16.84 -16.41
C ASP A 38 -26.52 -16.51 -16.85
N GLU A 39 -27.50 -16.68 -15.96
CA GLU A 39 -28.91 -16.36 -16.17
C GLU A 39 -29.28 -14.94 -15.70
N LEU A 40 -28.33 -14.21 -15.11
CA LEU A 40 -28.58 -12.85 -14.62
C LEU A 40 -28.76 -11.85 -15.76
N LEU A 41 -29.76 -11.04 -15.65
CA LEU A 41 -29.99 -9.88 -16.52
C LEU A 41 -29.51 -8.60 -15.84
N ILE A 42 -29.24 -7.55 -16.62
CA ILE A 42 -28.90 -6.23 -16.09
C ILE A 42 -30.01 -5.70 -15.18
N SER A 43 -31.27 -5.98 -15.50
CA SER A 43 -32.45 -5.62 -14.68
C SER A 43 -32.48 -6.27 -13.29
N ASP A 44 -31.77 -7.38 -13.08
CA ASP A 44 -31.68 -8.01 -11.76
C ASP A 44 -30.80 -7.19 -10.79
N VAL A 45 -30.08 -6.19 -11.29
CA VAL A 45 -29.20 -5.30 -10.51
C VAL A 45 -29.75 -3.88 -10.56
N ASP A 46 -30.77 -3.59 -9.79
CA ASP A 46 -31.29 -2.22 -9.61
C ASP A 46 -30.61 -1.47 -8.45
N ALA A 47 -31.01 -0.22 -8.23
CA ALA A 47 -30.45 0.61 -7.17
C ALA A 47 -30.74 0.04 -5.77
N ASP A 48 -31.91 -0.62 -5.56
CA ASP A 48 -32.29 -1.20 -4.26
C ASP A 48 -31.52 -2.49 -4.00
N GLN A 49 -31.30 -3.28 -5.03
CA GLN A 49 -30.44 -4.44 -4.96
C GLN A 49 -28.99 -4.03 -4.64
N LEU A 50 -28.50 -2.95 -5.24
CA LEU A 50 -27.18 -2.41 -4.94
C LEU A 50 -27.09 -1.92 -3.47
N ARG A 51 -28.12 -1.22 -2.95
CA ARG A 51 -28.18 -0.82 -1.53
C ARG A 51 -28.14 -2.02 -0.61
N THR A 52 -28.94 -3.04 -0.91
CA THR A 52 -28.99 -4.30 -0.15
C THR A 52 -27.63 -5.03 -0.15
N PHE A 53 -26.96 -5.08 -1.31
CA PHE A 53 -25.61 -5.64 -1.41
C PHE A 53 -24.60 -4.88 -0.53
N LEU A 54 -24.63 -3.56 -0.60
CA LEU A 54 -23.73 -2.73 0.20
C LEU A 54 -23.96 -2.88 1.70
N GLN A 55 -25.21 -3.03 2.12
CA GLN A 55 -25.55 -3.35 3.51
C GLN A 55 -25.06 -4.74 3.90
N HIS A 56 -25.29 -5.74 3.07
CA HIS A 56 -24.82 -7.11 3.30
C HIS A 56 -23.29 -7.19 3.52
N ILE A 57 -22.49 -6.48 2.71
CA ILE A 57 -21.03 -6.52 2.89
C ILE A 57 -20.57 -5.79 4.16
N GLU A 58 -21.30 -4.79 4.63
CA GLU A 58 -21.04 -4.15 5.91
C GLU A 58 -21.39 -5.06 7.10
N GLU A 59 -22.60 -5.63 7.10
CA GLU A 59 -23.13 -6.38 8.24
C GLU A 59 -22.56 -7.79 8.34
N LYS A 60 -22.58 -8.54 7.23
CA LYS A 60 -22.15 -9.95 7.22
C LYS A 60 -20.64 -10.11 7.03
N ARG A 61 -20.03 -9.29 6.20
CA ARG A 61 -18.58 -9.36 5.93
C ARG A 61 -17.76 -8.39 6.75
N LYS A 62 -18.39 -7.59 7.62
CA LYS A 62 -17.74 -6.61 8.49
C LYS A 62 -16.79 -5.67 7.75
N CYS A 63 -17.16 -5.29 6.52
CA CYS A 63 -16.36 -4.37 5.73
C CYS A 63 -16.42 -2.96 6.29
N SER A 64 -15.29 -2.26 6.30
CA SER A 64 -15.25 -0.84 6.66
C SER A 64 -16.02 0.01 5.64
N ILE A 65 -16.47 1.21 6.06
CA ILE A 65 -17.13 2.19 5.18
C ILE A 65 -16.24 2.52 3.97
N SER A 66 -14.93 2.64 4.17
CA SER A 66 -13.98 2.89 3.08
C SER A 66 -13.98 1.74 2.05
N SER A 67 -13.94 0.48 2.51
CA SER A 67 -14.00 -0.69 1.63
C SER A 67 -15.35 -0.80 0.90
N ARG A 68 -16.45 -0.47 1.60
CA ARG A 68 -17.80 -0.39 1.00
C ARG A 68 -17.83 0.66 -0.12
N ASN A 69 -17.34 1.87 0.15
CA ASN A 69 -17.31 2.97 -0.82
C ASN A 69 -16.41 2.67 -2.01
N GLN A 70 -15.29 1.99 -1.81
CA GLN A 70 -14.40 1.54 -2.90
C GLN A 70 -15.12 0.56 -3.84
N ARG A 71 -15.93 -0.37 -3.32
CA ARG A 71 -16.74 -1.27 -4.15
C ARG A 71 -17.83 -0.53 -4.88
N LEU A 72 -18.52 0.42 -4.24
CA LEU A 72 -19.48 1.28 -4.90
C LEU A 72 -18.85 2.07 -6.06
N ALA A 73 -17.66 2.63 -5.86
CA ALA A 73 -16.94 3.35 -6.92
C ALA A 73 -16.62 2.44 -8.13
N ALA A 74 -16.28 1.17 -7.89
CA ALA A 74 -16.06 0.20 -8.96
C ALA A 74 -17.35 -0.10 -9.75
N ILE A 75 -18.49 -0.21 -9.06
CA ILE A 75 -19.80 -0.45 -9.69
C ILE A 75 -20.26 0.79 -10.47
N HIS A 76 -20.05 1.99 -9.95
CA HIS A 76 -20.31 3.23 -10.69
C HIS A 76 -19.42 3.38 -11.92
N ALA A 77 -18.17 2.92 -11.87
CA ALA A 77 -17.28 2.91 -13.03
C ALA A 77 -17.79 1.93 -14.10
N LEU A 78 -18.32 0.76 -13.70
CA LEU A 78 -18.97 -0.19 -14.61
C LEU A 78 -20.23 0.40 -15.23
N ALA A 79 -21.10 1.03 -14.43
CA ALA A 79 -22.30 1.70 -14.93
C ALA A 79 -21.93 2.83 -15.93
N GLY A 80 -20.86 3.60 -15.67
CA GLY A 80 -20.35 4.59 -16.61
C GLY A 80 -19.91 3.98 -17.95
N PHE A 81 -19.16 2.90 -17.88
CA PHE A 81 -18.72 2.16 -19.06
C PHE A 81 -19.90 1.64 -19.93
N ILE A 82 -20.93 1.11 -19.26
CA ILE A 82 -22.15 0.62 -19.95
C ILE A 82 -22.88 1.81 -20.59
N ALA A 83 -23.07 2.92 -19.87
CA ALA A 83 -23.76 4.10 -20.36
C ALA A 83 -23.11 4.70 -21.64
N GLU A 84 -21.78 4.62 -21.73
CA GLU A 84 -21.03 5.12 -22.90
C GLU A 84 -21.21 4.25 -24.15
N ARG A 85 -21.53 2.97 -24.00
CA ARG A 85 -21.54 1.96 -25.10
C ARG A 85 -22.91 1.39 -25.43
N CYS A 86 -23.84 1.49 -24.49
CA CYS A 86 -25.17 0.90 -24.58
C CYS A 86 -26.22 1.92 -24.15
N PRO A 87 -26.63 2.85 -25.06
CA PRO A 87 -27.56 3.92 -24.74
C PRO A 87 -28.90 3.45 -24.17
N GLU A 88 -29.32 2.24 -24.50
CA GLU A 88 -30.53 1.61 -24.02
C GLU A 88 -30.53 1.38 -22.49
N TYR A 89 -29.36 1.43 -21.84
CA TYR A 89 -29.21 1.27 -20.39
C TYR A 89 -28.93 2.58 -19.65
N LEU A 90 -29.07 3.73 -20.29
CA LEU A 90 -28.78 5.04 -19.66
C LEU A 90 -29.57 5.27 -18.38
N ASP A 91 -30.88 4.98 -18.38
CA ASP A 91 -31.74 5.13 -17.20
C ASP A 91 -31.32 4.20 -16.06
N TRP A 92 -31.00 2.96 -16.38
CA TRP A 92 -30.45 2.01 -15.40
C TRP A 92 -29.13 2.53 -14.82
N CYS A 93 -28.23 3.01 -15.64
CA CYS A 93 -26.95 3.56 -15.20
C CYS A 93 -27.18 4.81 -14.29
N ALA A 94 -28.12 5.68 -14.65
CA ALA A 94 -28.48 6.85 -13.85
C ALA A 94 -29.03 6.43 -12.48
N GLN A 95 -29.91 5.43 -12.42
CA GLN A 95 -30.46 4.89 -11.17
C GLN A 95 -29.37 4.33 -10.25
N LEU A 96 -28.43 3.54 -10.76
CA LEU A 96 -27.33 3.02 -9.94
C LEU A 96 -26.48 4.15 -9.34
N ARG A 97 -26.27 5.24 -10.10
CA ARG A 97 -25.49 6.39 -9.62
C ARG A 97 -26.21 7.21 -8.53
N THR A 98 -27.52 7.00 -8.30
CA THR A 98 -28.22 7.61 -7.18
C THR A 98 -27.75 7.07 -5.82
N VAL A 99 -27.17 5.87 -5.78
CA VAL A 99 -26.64 5.27 -4.56
C VAL A 99 -25.38 6.02 -4.12
N LYS A 100 -25.45 6.71 -3.00
CA LYS A 100 -24.36 7.58 -2.53
C LYS A 100 -23.34 6.82 -1.69
N ALA A 101 -22.10 7.32 -1.74
CA ALA A 101 -21.07 6.92 -0.80
C ALA A 101 -21.45 7.36 0.64
N LYS A 102 -21.19 6.51 1.62
CA LYS A 102 -21.34 6.87 3.03
C LYS A 102 -20.23 7.82 3.46
N ARG A 103 -20.57 8.84 4.24
CA ARG A 103 -19.57 9.67 4.89
C ARG A 103 -18.78 8.82 5.89
N SER A 104 -17.49 8.96 5.88
CA SER A 104 -16.58 8.33 6.84
C SER A 104 -15.87 9.45 7.57
N ALA A 105 -15.84 9.38 8.88
CA ALA A 105 -14.98 10.27 9.65
C ALA A 105 -13.53 10.04 9.19
N PRO A 106 -12.75 11.10 8.97
CA PRO A 106 -11.33 10.94 8.70
C PRO A 106 -10.70 10.21 9.89
N MET A 107 -10.01 9.10 9.63
CA MET A 107 -9.24 8.47 10.68
C MET A 107 -8.07 9.40 11.05
N PRO A 108 -7.84 9.65 12.34
CA PRO A 108 -6.69 10.43 12.76
C PRO A 108 -5.41 9.80 12.20
N VAL A 109 -4.56 10.64 11.64
CA VAL A 109 -3.26 10.18 11.15
C VAL A 109 -2.44 9.75 12.37
N CYS A 110 -2.08 8.47 12.40
CA CYS A 110 -1.21 7.94 13.43
C CYS A 110 0.24 8.17 13.01
N TYR A 111 0.99 8.91 13.79
CA TYR A 111 2.44 9.08 13.66
C TYR A 111 3.15 8.61 14.92
N LEU A 112 4.42 8.25 14.73
CA LEU A 112 5.28 7.80 15.80
C LEU A 112 6.11 8.99 16.30
N GLU A 113 6.29 9.09 17.60
CA GLU A 113 7.24 10.02 18.20
C GLU A 113 8.67 9.50 18.08
N LYS A 114 9.66 10.38 18.29
CA LYS A 114 11.09 10.00 18.14
C LYS A 114 11.47 8.75 18.96
N PRO A 115 11.10 8.63 20.25
CA PRO A 115 11.42 7.43 21.04
C PRO A 115 10.76 6.15 20.50
N GLU A 116 9.57 6.27 19.90
CA GLU A 116 8.83 5.14 19.33
C GLU A 116 9.48 4.67 18.02
N ILE A 117 9.96 5.61 17.19
CA ILE A 117 10.73 5.28 15.98
C ILE A 117 12.05 4.61 16.35
N ASP A 118 12.80 5.15 17.32
CA ASP A 118 14.06 4.58 17.75
C ASP A 118 13.86 3.15 18.28
N ALA A 119 12.85 2.94 19.12
CA ALA A 119 12.51 1.60 19.62
C ALA A 119 12.13 0.63 18.48
N LEU A 120 11.47 1.11 17.42
CA LEU A 120 11.12 0.29 16.26
C LEU A 120 12.36 -0.06 15.42
N LEU A 121 13.27 0.90 15.17
CA LEU A 121 14.49 0.70 14.39
C LEU A 121 15.51 -0.20 15.11
N ASP A 122 15.51 -0.20 16.44
CA ASP A 122 16.40 -1.02 17.27
C ASP A 122 15.80 -2.38 17.65
N ALA A 123 14.56 -2.66 17.29
CA ALA A 123 13.92 -3.93 17.60
C ALA A 123 14.51 -5.15 16.84
N PRO A 124 14.99 -5.03 15.58
CA PRO A 124 15.64 -6.14 14.88
C PRO A 124 17.01 -6.48 15.49
N SER A 125 17.24 -7.78 15.74
CA SER A 125 18.55 -8.27 16.25
C SER A 125 19.65 -8.16 15.19
N SER A 126 20.73 -7.46 15.50
CA SER A 126 21.92 -7.39 14.63
C SER A 126 22.72 -8.70 14.56
N ALA A 127 22.44 -9.68 15.45
CA ALA A 127 23.16 -10.95 15.49
C ALA A 127 22.72 -11.93 14.37
N THR A 128 21.63 -11.65 13.65
CA THR A 128 21.14 -12.54 12.61
C THR A 128 21.09 -11.86 11.24
N LYS A 129 21.36 -12.59 10.16
CA LYS A 129 21.25 -12.08 8.79
C LYS A 129 19.86 -11.48 8.49
N LEU A 130 18.79 -12.13 8.97
CA LEU A 130 17.43 -11.62 8.80
C LEU A 130 17.18 -10.34 9.61
N GLY A 131 17.71 -10.27 10.81
CA GLY A 131 17.60 -9.06 11.64
C GLY A 131 18.38 -7.88 11.04
N CYS A 132 19.58 -8.11 10.52
CA CYS A 132 20.33 -7.07 9.78
C CYS A 132 19.55 -6.58 8.57
N ARG A 133 18.98 -7.50 7.76
CA ARG A 133 18.12 -7.15 6.63
C ARG A 133 16.89 -6.35 7.08
N ASP A 134 16.21 -6.77 8.16
CA ASP A 134 15.01 -6.11 8.67
C ASP A 134 15.32 -4.71 9.20
N ARG A 135 16.46 -4.54 9.90
CA ARG A 135 16.95 -3.21 10.33
C ARG A 135 17.24 -2.31 9.13
N ALA A 136 17.93 -2.84 8.10
CA ALA A 136 18.18 -2.10 6.87
C ALA A 136 16.89 -1.65 6.19
N LEU A 137 15.88 -2.52 6.11
CA LEU A 137 14.57 -2.22 5.55
C LEU A 137 13.85 -1.10 6.32
N LEU A 138 13.79 -1.21 7.66
CA LEU A 138 13.12 -0.21 8.50
C LEU A 138 13.81 1.15 8.39
N LEU A 139 15.14 1.18 8.45
CA LEU A 139 15.93 2.40 8.33
C LEU A 139 15.80 3.03 6.93
N PHE A 140 15.83 2.19 5.88
CA PHE A 140 15.59 2.62 4.51
C PHE A 140 14.20 3.26 4.33
N MET A 141 13.15 2.62 4.85
CA MET A 141 11.78 3.15 4.77
C MET A 141 11.62 4.45 5.56
N TYR A 142 12.26 4.54 6.72
CA TYR A 142 12.26 5.74 7.55
C TYR A 142 12.97 6.91 6.87
N ASN A 143 14.19 6.68 6.33
CA ASN A 143 15.00 7.69 5.68
C ASN A 143 14.37 8.19 4.36
N SER A 144 13.97 7.25 3.46
CA SER A 144 13.50 7.59 2.11
C SER A 144 12.01 7.90 2.02
N GLY A 145 11.24 7.58 3.07
CA GLY A 145 9.78 7.63 3.05
C GLY A 145 9.17 6.71 1.99
N ALA A 146 9.84 5.62 1.64
CA ALA A 146 9.36 4.66 0.66
C ALA A 146 8.05 3.99 1.11
N ARG A 147 7.12 3.80 0.16
CA ARG A 147 5.97 2.92 0.40
C ARG A 147 6.43 1.46 0.42
N ALA A 148 5.69 0.60 1.11
CA ALA A 148 6.01 -0.84 1.14
C ALA A 148 6.15 -1.44 -0.28
N ASP A 149 5.31 -1.03 -1.24
CA ASP A 149 5.40 -1.50 -2.62
C ASP A 149 6.63 -0.95 -3.36
N GLU A 150 7.06 0.28 -3.07
CA GLU A 150 8.28 0.89 -3.59
C GLU A 150 9.51 0.18 -3.00
N ALA A 151 9.58 0.01 -1.68
CA ALA A 151 10.67 -0.70 -1.02
C ALA A 151 10.79 -2.17 -1.47
N ALA A 152 9.65 -2.84 -1.76
CA ALA A 152 9.65 -4.21 -2.29
C ALA A 152 10.22 -4.30 -3.72
N LYS A 153 10.17 -3.20 -4.48
CA LYS A 153 10.54 -3.16 -5.89
C LYS A 153 11.91 -2.54 -6.16
N VAL A 154 12.53 -1.90 -5.17
CA VAL A 154 13.83 -1.28 -5.36
C VAL A 154 14.87 -2.33 -5.71
N CYS A 155 15.60 -2.10 -6.81
CA CYS A 155 16.75 -2.88 -7.24
C CYS A 155 18.05 -2.27 -6.73
N ILE A 156 19.16 -3.01 -6.80
CA ILE A 156 20.47 -2.50 -6.41
C ILE A 156 20.89 -1.37 -7.36
N GLU A 157 20.60 -1.46 -8.65
CA GLU A 157 20.84 -0.41 -9.64
C GLU A 157 20.11 0.92 -9.36
N ASP A 158 19.05 0.89 -8.56
CA ASP A 158 18.34 2.11 -8.13
C ASP A 158 19.08 2.87 -7.01
N LEU A 159 20.15 2.30 -6.45
CA LEU A 159 20.93 2.87 -5.37
C LEU A 159 22.22 3.50 -5.91
N SER A 160 22.48 4.75 -5.55
CA SER A 160 23.79 5.41 -5.73
C SER A 160 24.42 5.55 -4.35
N LEU A 161 25.25 4.56 -3.97
CA LEU A 161 25.88 4.51 -2.65
C LEU A 161 27.34 4.97 -2.74
N HIS A 162 27.68 6.03 -1.99
CA HIS A 162 29.01 6.63 -1.95
C HIS A 162 29.59 6.50 -0.54
N SER A 163 30.91 6.38 -0.45
CA SER A 163 31.60 6.25 0.85
C SER A 163 31.65 7.56 1.66
N GLY A 164 31.16 8.66 1.08
CA GLY A 164 31.15 9.98 1.73
C GLY A 164 32.51 10.70 1.80
N ALA A 165 33.59 10.06 1.34
CA ALA A 165 34.93 10.64 1.40
C ALA A 165 35.09 11.86 0.48
N ASP A 166 34.31 11.95 -0.58
CA ASP A 166 34.30 13.00 -1.60
C ASP A 166 33.15 14.01 -1.47
N GLY A 167 32.37 13.94 -0.39
CA GLY A 167 31.20 14.81 -0.17
C GLY A 167 30.00 14.45 -1.04
N THR A 168 30.04 13.40 -1.84
CA THR A 168 28.94 12.96 -2.68
C THR A 168 27.87 12.28 -1.83
N LEU A 169 26.62 12.77 -1.95
CA LEU A 169 25.49 12.23 -1.20
C LEU A 169 24.99 10.92 -1.84
N SER A 170 24.86 9.90 -1.03
CA SER A 170 24.15 8.67 -1.42
C SER A 170 22.68 8.95 -1.64
N SER A 171 22.09 8.23 -2.60
CA SER A 171 20.67 8.41 -2.93
C SER A 171 20.03 7.13 -3.42
N VAL A 172 18.69 7.12 -3.47
CA VAL A 172 17.87 6.06 -4.08
C VAL A 172 16.87 6.66 -5.05
N CYS A 173 16.72 6.01 -6.21
CA CYS A 173 15.68 6.30 -7.18
C CYS A 173 14.45 5.45 -6.89
N LEU A 174 13.32 6.06 -6.50
CA LEU A 174 12.10 5.37 -6.16
C LEU A 174 11.03 5.52 -7.24
N HIS A 175 10.54 4.40 -7.73
CA HIS A 175 9.49 4.31 -8.75
C HIS A 175 8.11 4.21 -8.10
N GLY A 176 7.35 5.30 -8.15
CA GLY A 176 6.05 5.44 -7.51
C GLY A 176 4.85 5.10 -8.42
N LYS A 177 3.65 5.28 -7.88
CA LYS A 177 2.39 5.05 -8.60
C LYS A 177 2.26 6.03 -9.79
N GLY A 178 1.86 5.49 -10.96
CA GLY A 178 1.64 6.30 -12.17
C GLY A 178 2.93 6.72 -12.89
N GLY A 179 4.01 5.95 -12.76
CA GLY A 179 5.28 6.25 -13.42
C GLY A 179 6.07 7.41 -12.80
N LYS A 180 5.63 7.93 -11.65
CA LYS A 180 6.35 9.01 -10.97
C LYS A 180 7.64 8.46 -10.38
N VAL A 181 8.74 9.15 -10.68
CA VAL A 181 10.07 8.84 -10.15
C VAL A 181 10.49 9.95 -9.19
N ARG A 182 11.14 9.58 -8.07
CA ARG A 182 11.77 10.54 -7.17
C ARG A 182 13.09 10.01 -6.66
N VAL A 183 14.05 10.90 -6.53
CA VAL A 183 15.35 10.63 -5.93
C VAL A 183 15.29 11.09 -4.48
N CYS A 184 15.68 10.22 -3.57
CA CYS A 184 15.73 10.51 -2.14
C CYS A 184 17.16 10.37 -1.63
N PRO A 185 17.71 11.39 -0.93
CA PRO A 185 19.02 11.27 -0.32
C PRO A 185 19.00 10.23 0.80
N LEU A 186 20.10 9.53 0.97
CA LEU A 186 20.29 8.53 2.00
C LEU A 186 21.29 9.03 3.04
N TRP A 187 20.96 8.81 4.32
CA TRP A 187 21.88 9.08 5.42
C TRP A 187 23.05 8.12 5.40
N THR A 188 24.18 8.54 5.93
CA THR A 188 25.39 7.72 6.02
C THR A 188 25.14 6.38 6.72
N SER A 189 24.35 6.38 7.79
CA SER A 189 23.95 5.15 8.51
C SER A 189 23.16 4.19 7.62
N THR A 190 22.23 4.71 6.80
CA THR A 190 21.45 3.92 5.84
C THR A 190 22.35 3.38 4.72
N THR A 191 23.24 4.21 4.20
CA THR A 191 24.20 3.81 3.16
C THR A 191 25.08 2.66 3.63
N ASN A 192 25.67 2.76 4.82
CA ASN A 192 26.55 1.74 5.37
C ASN A 192 25.85 0.39 5.54
N ILE A 193 24.65 0.39 6.09
CA ILE A 193 23.89 -0.87 6.30
C ILE A 193 23.43 -1.48 4.97
N LEU A 194 23.10 -0.65 3.96
CA LEU A 194 22.74 -1.12 2.62
C LEU A 194 23.95 -1.69 1.89
N ASN A 195 25.12 -1.02 1.93
CA ASN A 195 26.36 -1.54 1.34
C ASN A 195 26.70 -2.94 1.86
N ASN A 196 26.58 -3.15 3.19
CA ASN A 196 26.83 -4.45 3.78
C ASN A 196 25.79 -5.50 3.34
N LEU A 197 24.53 -5.08 3.15
CA LEU A 197 23.42 -5.98 2.76
C LEU A 197 23.55 -6.48 1.32
N ILE A 198 24.02 -5.61 0.40
CA ILE A 198 24.08 -5.90 -1.04
C ILE A 198 25.46 -6.36 -1.53
N ALA A 199 26.45 -6.42 -0.66
CA ALA A 199 27.81 -6.77 -1.03
C ALA A 199 27.87 -8.08 -1.83
N GLY A 200 28.52 -8.03 -3.00
CA GLY A 200 28.70 -9.18 -3.88
C GLY A 200 27.45 -9.63 -4.66
N ARG A 201 26.38 -8.81 -4.65
CA ARG A 201 25.13 -9.11 -5.36
C ARG A 201 25.02 -8.36 -6.68
N ASN A 202 24.19 -8.88 -7.61
CA ASN A 202 24.00 -8.28 -8.93
C ASN A 202 23.10 -7.05 -8.88
N ASP A 203 23.40 -6.02 -9.67
CA ASP A 203 22.68 -4.75 -9.69
C ASP A 203 21.19 -4.87 -10.03
N LYS A 204 20.81 -5.85 -10.84
CA LYS A 204 19.40 -6.11 -11.19
C LYS A 204 18.60 -6.83 -10.11
N GLU A 205 19.26 -7.30 -9.05
CA GLU A 205 18.57 -7.94 -7.94
C GLU A 205 17.79 -6.93 -7.10
N ARG A 206 16.70 -7.42 -6.47
CA ARG A 206 15.98 -6.65 -5.45
C ARG A 206 16.85 -6.47 -4.21
N VAL A 207 16.85 -5.28 -3.64
CA VAL A 207 17.63 -4.99 -2.42
C VAL A 207 17.19 -5.89 -1.26
N PHE A 208 15.89 -6.02 -1.04
CA PHE A 208 15.34 -6.77 0.11
C PHE A 208 14.80 -8.12 -0.29
N LEU A 209 15.45 -9.19 0.19
CA LEU A 209 15.07 -10.58 -0.06
C LEU A 209 14.51 -11.23 1.22
N ASN A 210 13.67 -12.24 1.05
CA ASN A 210 13.16 -13.07 2.14
C ASN A 210 14.18 -14.16 2.53
N ARG A 211 13.81 -15.03 3.49
CA ARG A 211 14.67 -16.14 3.96
C ARG A 211 15.03 -17.17 2.87
N CYS A 212 14.24 -17.22 1.78
CA CYS A 212 14.45 -18.11 0.65
C CYS A 212 15.14 -17.40 -0.52
N SER A 213 15.80 -16.25 -0.30
CA SER A 213 16.45 -15.41 -1.31
C SER A 213 15.50 -14.94 -2.44
N GLN A 214 14.18 -14.89 -2.17
CA GLN A 214 13.21 -14.35 -3.08
C GLN A 214 12.86 -12.90 -2.70
N PRO A 215 12.49 -12.05 -3.66
CA PRO A 215 12.09 -10.67 -3.37
C PRO A 215 11.01 -10.57 -2.29
N LEU A 216 11.15 -9.63 -1.36
CA LEU A 216 10.09 -9.31 -0.43
C LEU A 216 8.90 -8.71 -1.18
N THR A 217 7.70 -9.08 -0.75
CA THR A 217 6.46 -8.47 -1.21
C THR A 217 6.05 -7.34 -0.26
N ARG A 218 5.17 -6.44 -0.71
CA ARG A 218 4.57 -5.42 0.15
C ARG A 218 3.88 -6.01 1.39
N PHE A 219 3.36 -7.23 1.29
CA PHE A 219 2.73 -7.94 2.40
C PHE A 219 3.77 -8.44 3.40
N GLY A 220 4.88 -9.02 2.91
CA GLY A 220 6.00 -9.41 3.76
C GLY A 220 6.62 -8.22 4.49
N ILE A 221 6.75 -7.07 3.82
CA ILE A 221 7.19 -5.82 4.47
C ILE A 221 6.21 -5.39 5.56
N HIS A 222 4.89 -5.46 5.29
CA HIS A 222 3.88 -5.14 6.30
C HIS A 222 3.99 -6.04 7.53
N GLU A 223 4.20 -7.34 7.34
CA GLU A 223 4.39 -8.29 8.44
C GLU A 223 5.65 -8.00 9.25
N ILE A 224 6.77 -7.66 8.58
CA ILE A 224 8.03 -7.28 9.23
C ILE A 224 7.81 -6.06 10.12
N VAL A 225 7.25 -4.97 9.57
CA VAL A 225 6.97 -3.75 10.32
C VAL A 225 6.05 -4.03 11.51
N THR A 226 4.96 -4.77 11.30
CA THR A 226 3.98 -5.08 12.37
C THR A 226 4.61 -5.94 13.47
N ARG A 227 5.48 -6.89 13.11
CA ARG A 227 6.20 -7.74 14.07
C ARG A 227 7.11 -6.91 14.96
N TYR A 228 7.92 -6.03 14.38
CA TYR A 228 8.84 -5.18 15.17
C TYR A 228 8.13 -4.07 15.91
N ALA A 229 7.03 -3.56 15.39
CA ALA A 229 6.17 -2.65 16.15
C ALA A 229 5.64 -3.31 17.45
N ARG A 230 5.20 -4.58 17.37
CA ARG A 230 4.79 -5.32 18.57
C ARG A 230 5.95 -5.54 19.55
N ALA A 231 7.14 -5.84 19.06
CA ALA A 231 8.32 -5.97 19.91
C ALA A 231 8.71 -4.64 20.58
N ALA A 232 8.63 -3.53 19.85
CA ALA A 232 8.89 -2.19 20.37
C ALA A 232 7.88 -1.75 21.44
N MET A 233 6.62 -2.18 21.36
CA MET A 233 5.57 -1.91 22.37
C MET A 233 5.93 -2.42 23.79
N ASN A 234 6.84 -3.40 23.89
CA ASN A 234 7.33 -3.87 25.18
C ASN A 234 8.32 -2.87 25.83
N ARG A 235 8.99 -2.05 25.00
CA ARG A 235 9.94 -1.01 25.47
C ARG A 235 9.27 0.34 25.62
N VAL A 236 8.28 0.65 24.76
CA VAL A 236 7.55 1.92 24.71
C VAL A 236 6.04 1.61 24.72
N PRO A 237 5.42 1.50 25.93
CA PRO A 237 4.01 1.09 26.07
C PRO A 237 3.01 2.01 25.39
N GLU A 238 3.34 3.28 25.16
CA GLU A 238 2.51 4.30 24.51
C GLU A 238 2.15 3.89 23.07
N MET A 239 2.98 3.08 22.43
CA MET A 239 2.73 2.53 21.08
C MET A 239 1.53 1.58 21.04
N ARG A 240 1.05 1.03 22.17
CA ARG A 240 -0.04 0.03 22.23
C ARG A 240 -1.35 0.56 21.67
N ASN A 241 -1.60 1.87 21.80
CA ASN A 241 -2.81 2.51 21.31
C ASN A 241 -2.68 2.96 19.83
N LYS A 242 -1.55 2.69 19.19
CA LYS A 242 -1.25 3.11 17.81
C LYS A 242 -1.32 1.93 16.84
N ARG A 243 -2.00 2.13 15.71
CA ARG A 243 -2.00 1.16 14.62
C ARG A 243 -0.78 1.39 13.72
N ILE A 244 0.31 0.68 14.02
CA ILE A 244 1.59 0.87 13.35
C ILE A 244 1.70 -0.06 12.14
N GLY A 245 2.07 0.53 11.00
CA GLY A 245 2.33 -0.16 9.75
C GLY A 245 3.28 0.64 8.86
N PRO A 246 3.58 0.18 7.64
CA PRO A 246 4.51 0.85 6.73
C PRO A 246 4.19 2.33 6.47
N HIS A 247 2.91 2.69 6.42
CA HIS A 247 2.50 4.09 6.23
C HIS A 247 2.82 4.96 7.44
N THR A 248 2.77 4.41 8.65
CA THR A 248 3.06 5.16 9.89
C THR A 248 4.52 5.60 9.95
N ILE A 249 5.45 4.73 9.53
CA ILE A 249 6.89 5.08 9.45
C ILE A 249 7.11 6.26 8.50
N ARG A 250 6.41 6.27 7.36
CA ARG A 250 6.53 7.32 6.35
C ARG A 250 6.02 8.68 6.83
N HIS A 251 5.00 8.73 7.68
CA HIS A 251 4.40 9.98 8.16
C HIS A 251 5.29 10.73 9.16
N TYR A 252 6.32 10.08 9.68
CA TYR A 252 7.31 10.73 10.55
C TYR A 252 8.38 11.51 9.78
N LEU A 253 8.41 11.51 8.44
CA LEU A 253 9.36 12.40 7.76
C LEU A 253 9.23 13.80 8.37
N PRO A 254 10.17 14.25 9.23
CA PRO A 254 10.23 15.65 9.56
C PRO A 254 10.36 16.36 8.23
N PHE A 255 9.58 17.38 8.01
CA PHE A 255 9.96 18.41 7.07
C PHE A 255 11.42 18.70 7.40
N LEU A 256 12.35 18.22 6.57
CA LEU A 256 13.75 18.58 6.65
C LEU A 256 13.86 20.07 6.32
N THR A 257 13.52 20.91 7.27
CA THR A 257 14.28 22.11 7.49
C THR A 257 15.68 21.59 7.79
N MET A 258 16.61 21.87 6.89
CA MET A 258 18.03 21.70 7.08
C MET A 258 18.43 22.51 8.34
N SER A 259 18.22 21.94 9.52
CA SER A 259 18.87 22.41 10.72
C SER A 259 20.17 21.63 10.85
N SER A 260 21.22 22.37 11.01
CA SER A 260 22.65 22.08 11.09
C SER A 260 23.07 21.13 12.22
N ASP A 261 22.22 20.24 12.73
CA ASP A 261 22.47 19.43 13.91
C ASP A 261 22.90 17.98 13.63
N PHE A 262 23.28 17.65 12.38
CA PHE A 262 23.79 16.31 12.04
C PHE A 262 25.31 16.26 11.82
N ALA A 263 26.07 17.22 12.37
CA ALA A 263 27.52 17.13 12.50
C ALA A 263 27.85 16.64 13.91
N GLY A 264 27.82 15.34 14.13
CA GLY A 264 28.33 14.78 15.38
C GLY A 264 27.52 13.60 15.93
N CYS A 265 27.75 12.40 15.37
CA CYS A 265 27.87 11.12 16.09
C CYS A 265 28.44 10.07 15.12
#